data_b1f52cbc3c2ae28880a50c1833a900e3
#
_entry.id   b1f52cbc3c2ae28880a50c1833a900e3
#
_cell.length_a   1.000
_cell.length_b   1.000
_cell.length_c   1.000
_cell.angle_alpha   90.00
_cell.angle_beta   90.00
_cell.angle_gamma   90.00
#
_symmetry.space_group_name_H-M   'P 1'
#
loop_
_entity.id
_entity.type
_entity.pdbx_description
1 polymer ?
#
loop_
_entity_poly.entity_id
_entity_poly.type
_entity_poly.pdbx_seq_one_letter_code
_entity_poly.pdbx_strand_id
1 'polypeptide(L)'
;LSTRRQRQMCIRDRIRTAKLAGEVIDSANKLKIISRHGVGYDNIDLESTKKNNITLAITATANAVAVAEHVMFMLLNISKKGNMYDETVKSGKFNDRNKLPKTVELWNKNILIAGFGRIGQALIKRCHGFEMKVFVYDPFVSKEMIEKHGGIKVDNLEEASKDMDAISLHVPLNEKTKNIINY
;
A
#
# COMPACT_ATOMS: atom_id res chain seq x y z
N LEU A 1 15.26 -18.74 11.21
CA LEU A 1 16.53 -19.02 10.51
C LEU A 1 16.36 -20.24 9.61
N SER A 2 15.79 -20.09 8.40
CA SER A 2 15.95 -21.14 7.40
C SER A 2 17.39 -21.06 6.93
N THR A 3 18.18 -22.00 7.36
CA THR A 3 19.59 -22.06 7.03
C THR A 3 19.79 -22.25 5.54
N ARG A 4 20.89 -21.71 5.00
CA ARG A 4 21.31 -21.88 3.59
C ARG A 4 21.19 -23.35 3.10
N ARG A 5 21.44 -24.32 3.99
CA ARG A 5 21.31 -25.76 3.71
C ARG A 5 19.88 -26.24 3.48
N GLN A 6 18.87 -25.73 4.20
CA GLN A 6 17.48 -26.11 3.99
C GLN A 6 16.96 -25.66 2.61
N ARG A 7 17.35 -24.46 2.16
CA ARG A 7 16.93 -23.95 0.84
C ARG A 7 17.56 -24.71 -0.32
N GLN A 8 18.76 -25.26 -0.17
CA GLN A 8 19.41 -26.08 -1.19
C GLN A 8 18.67 -27.40 -1.50
N MET A 9 17.86 -27.89 -0.54
CA MET A 9 17.11 -29.15 -0.68
C MET A 9 15.66 -28.95 -1.07
N CYS A 10 15.09 -27.74 -0.99
CA CYS A 10 13.69 -27.46 -1.25
C CYS A 10 13.43 -27.23 -2.74
N ILE A 11 12.40 -27.89 -3.27
CA ILE A 11 11.87 -27.63 -4.62
C ILE A 11 11.05 -26.33 -4.65
N ARG A 12 10.47 -25.95 -3.52
CA ARG A 12 9.65 -24.76 -3.32
C ARG A 12 10.01 -24.07 -2.02
N ASP A 13 10.06 -22.74 -2.05
CA ASP A 13 10.27 -21.89 -0.87
C ASP A 13 9.11 -20.92 -0.72
N ARG A 14 8.79 -20.57 0.52
CA ARG A 14 7.79 -19.55 0.87
C ARG A 14 8.44 -18.43 1.66
N ILE A 15 8.26 -17.21 1.17
CA ILE A 15 8.87 -16.02 1.77
C ILE A 15 7.81 -14.95 2.03
N ARG A 16 7.99 -14.17 3.10
CA ARG A 16 7.14 -13.04 3.42
C ARG A 16 7.92 -11.72 3.39
N THR A 17 8.70 -11.43 4.41
CA THR A 17 9.39 -10.14 4.59
C THR A 17 10.91 -10.26 4.51
N ALA A 18 11.47 -11.46 4.67
CA ALA A 18 12.91 -11.65 4.62
C ALA A 18 13.46 -11.32 3.22
N LYS A 19 14.66 -10.71 3.16
CA LYS A 19 15.36 -10.50 1.90
C LYS A 19 15.88 -11.83 1.36
N LEU A 20 15.61 -12.11 0.08
CA LEU A 20 16.12 -13.28 -0.64
C LEU A 20 17.13 -12.80 -1.67
N ALA A 21 18.40 -12.79 -1.26
CA ALA A 21 19.50 -12.34 -2.11
C ALA A 21 19.83 -13.36 -3.22
N GLY A 22 20.39 -12.89 -4.32
CA GLY A 22 20.77 -13.70 -5.47
C GLY A 22 21.65 -14.87 -5.14
N GLU A 23 22.66 -14.70 -4.28
CA GLU A 23 23.56 -15.77 -3.83
C GLU A 23 22.81 -16.96 -3.20
N VAL A 24 21.73 -16.68 -2.46
CA VAL A 24 20.91 -17.72 -1.83
C VAL A 24 20.10 -18.47 -2.88
N ILE A 25 19.57 -17.75 -3.87
CA ILE A 25 18.83 -18.33 -5.00
C ILE A 25 19.75 -19.16 -5.86
N ASP A 26 20.91 -18.65 -6.23
CA ASP A 26 21.91 -19.32 -7.08
C ASP A 26 22.45 -20.60 -6.43
N SER A 27 22.51 -20.66 -5.11
CA SER A 27 22.92 -21.86 -4.37
C SER A 27 21.82 -22.92 -4.23
N ALA A 28 20.60 -22.61 -4.62
CA ALA A 28 19.43 -23.49 -4.43
C ALA A 28 19.10 -24.32 -5.68
N ASN A 29 20.02 -25.25 -6.05
CA ASN A 29 19.97 -26.01 -7.33
C ASN A 29 18.68 -26.78 -7.60
N LYS A 30 17.87 -27.09 -6.59
CA LYS A 30 16.59 -27.83 -6.70
C LYS A 30 15.37 -26.92 -6.68
N LEU A 31 15.54 -25.61 -6.43
CA LEU A 31 14.44 -24.68 -6.30
C LEU A 31 13.77 -24.42 -7.66
N LYS A 32 12.46 -24.60 -7.74
CA LYS A 32 11.66 -24.39 -8.94
C LYS A 32 10.65 -23.27 -8.79
N ILE A 33 10.21 -23.01 -7.55
CA ILE A 33 9.18 -22.02 -7.29
C ILE A 33 9.43 -21.29 -5.97
N ILE A 34 9.29 -19.97 -5.98
CA ILE A 34 9.26 -19.11 -4.81
C ILE A 34 7.84 -18.58 -4.66
N SER A 35 7.19 -18.86 -3.53
CA SER A 35 5.89 -18.33 -3.19
C SER A 35 6.03 -17.13 -2.26
N ARG A 36 5.75 -15.93 -2.75
CA ARG A 36 5.79 -14.69 -1.98
C ARG A 36 4.42 -14.42 -1.35
N HIS A 37 4.37 -14.40 -0.02
CA HIS A 37 3.17 -13.99 0.70
C HIS A 37 3.08 -12.45 0.73
N GLY A 38 2.39 -11.89 -0.23
CA GLY A 38 2.20 -10.44 -0.45
C GLY A 38 2.27 -10.08 -1.93
N VAL A 39 2.07 -8.80 -2.23
CA VAL A 39 2.04 -8.26 -3.60
C VAL A 39 3.43 -7.79 -4.04
N GLY A 40 4.12 -7.03 -3.18
CA GLY A 40 5.47 -6.53 -3.47
C GLY A 40 6.49 -7.65 -3.43
N TYR A 41 7.50 -7.58 -4.27
CA TYR A 41 8.59 -8.56 -4.39
C TYR A 41 9.97 -7.91 -4.47
N ASP A 42 10.09 -6.69 -4.03
CA ASP A 42 11.32 -5.89 -3.95
C ASP A 42 12.39 -6.52 -3.03
N ASN A 43 11.98 -7.43 -2.15
CA ASN A 43 12.87 -8.21 -1.29
C ASN A 43 13.42 -9.48 -1.95
N ILE A 44 13.13 -9.76 -3.23
CA ILE A 44 13.56 -10.96 -3.96
C ILE A 44 14.41 -10.54 -5.16
N ASP A 45 15.58 -11.16 -5.33
CA ASP A 45 16.43 -10.94 -6.48
C ASP A 45 15.82 -11.57 -7.73
N LEU A 46 15.28 -10.73 -8.62
CA LEU A 46 14.60 -11.15 -9.84
C LEU A 46 15.58 -11.65 -10.91
N GLU A 47 16.79 -11.12 -10.95
CA GLU A 47 17.80 -11.55 -11.94
C GLU A 47 18.19 -12.99 -11.70
N SER A 48 18.49 -13.34 -10.44
CA SER A 48 18.79 -14.71 -10.06
C SER A 48 17.60 -15.66 -10.22
N THR A 49 16.36 -15.21 -9.96
CA THR A 49 15.18 -16.06 -10.22
C THR A 49 15.03 -16.37 -11.70
N LYS A 50 15.21 -15.38 -12.56
CA LYS A 50 15.14 -15.51 -14.02
C LYS A 50 16.27 -16.38 -14.56
N LYS A 51 17.50 -16.13 -14.15
CA LYS A 51 18.70 -16.89 -14.52
C LYS A 51 18.55 -18.38 -14.22
N ASN A 52 17.95 -18.71 -13.07
CA ASN A 52 17.79 -20.11 -12.63
C ASN A 52 16.43 -20.73 -13.03
N ASN A 53 15.64 -20.07 -13.89
CA ASN A 53 14.30 -20.50 -14.32
C ASN A 53 13.37 -20.83 -13.13
N ILE A 54 13.42 -20.02 -12.07
CA ILE A 54 12.59 -20.18 -10.89
C ILE A 54 11.32 -19.34 -11.05
N THR A 55 10.15 -19.96 -10.91
CA THR A 55 8.87 -19.26 -10.94
C THR A 55 8.65 -18.47 -9.66
N LEU A 56 8.33 -17.18 -9.78
CA LEU A 56 7.89 -16.35 -8.66
C LEU A 56 6.37 -16.24 -8.65
N ALA A 57 5.72 -16.81 -7.63
CA ALA A 57 4.30 -16.68 -7.39
C ALA A 57 4.04 -15.68 -6.28
N ILE A 58 3.10 -14.76 -6.49
CA ILE A 58 2.70 -13.72 -5.52
C ILE A 58 1.22 -13.85 -5.14
N THR A 59 0.86 -13.41 -3.92
CA THR A 59 -0.54 -13.37 -3.49
C THR A 59 -1.14 -12.00 -3.79
N ALA A 60 -1.44 -11.79 -5.08
CA ALA A 60 -1.76 -10.47 -5.60
C ALA A 60 -3.10 -9.88 -5.11
N THR A 61 -4.05 -10.71 -4.66
CA THR A 61 -5.41 -10.27 -4.31
C THR A 61 -5.72 -10.32 -2.82
N ALA A 62 -4.98 -11.10 -2.04
CA ALA A 62 -5.37 -11.51 -0.70
C ALA A 62 -5.48 -10.37 0.33
N ASN A 63 -4.77 -9.26 0.14
CA ASN A 63 -4.70 -8.20 1.13
C ASN A 63 -5.22 -6.83 0.65
N ALA A 64 -5.74 -6.73 -0.57
CA ALA A 64 -6.15 -5.44 -1.13
C ALA A 64 -7.23 -4.74 -0.29
N VAL A 65 -8.21 -5.51 0.18
CA VAL A 65 -9.28 -5.03 1.05
C VAL A 65 -8.71 -4.59 2.40
N ALA A 66 -7.90 -5.43 3.04
CA ALA A 66 -7.32 -5.13 4.34
C ALA A 66 -6.44 -3.87 4.33
N VAL A 67 -5.64 -3.68 3.26
CA VAL A 67 -4.82 -2.46 3.10
C VAL A 67 -5.71 -1.23 2.94
N ALA A 68 -6.74 -1.30 2.10
CA ALA A 68 -7.67 -0.19 1.90
C ALA A 68 -8.42 0.18 3.18
N GLU A 69 -8.81 -0.80 4.00
CA GLU A 69 -9.42 -0.58 5.31
C GLU A 69 -8.44 0.06 6.29
N HIS A 70 -7.19 -0.37 6.27
CA HIS A 70 -6.15 0.24 7.11
C HIS A 70 -5.90 1.71 6.73
N VAL A 71 -5.94 2.06 5.45
CA VAL A 71 -5.88 3.47 5.01
C VAL A 71 -7.03 4.28 5.62
N MET A 72 -8.25 3.78 5.56
CA MET A 72 -9.41 4.46 6.16
C MET A 72 -9.27 4.58 7.67
N PHE A 73 -8.79 3.53 8.34
CA PHE A 73 -8.48 3.60 9.77
C PHE A 73 -7.47 4.72 10.08
N MET A 74 -6.37 4.81 9.34
CA MET A 74 -5.37 5.86 9.53
C MET A 74 -5.95 7.26 9.29
N LEU A 75 -6.72 7.44 8.21
CA LEU A 75 -7.38 8.71 7.90
C LEU A 75 -8.33 9.14 9.02
N LEU A 76 -9.16 8.22 9.51
CA LEU A 76 -10.08 8.49 10.61
C LEU A 76 -9.33 8.77 11.91
N ASN A 77 -8.30 8.00 12.23
CA ASN A 77 -7.52 8.22 13.43
C ASN A 77 -6.82 9.59 13.45
N ILE A 78 -6.25 10.01 12.31
CA ILE A 78 -5.61 11.33 12.17
C ILE A 78 -6.65 12.43 12.22
N SER A 79 -7.73 12.34 11.46
CA SER A 79 -8.75 13.38 11.34
C SER A 79 -9.57 13.55 12.63
N LYS A 80 -9.87 12.46 13.32
CA LYS A 80 -10.63 12.46 14.59
C LYS A 80 -9.74 12.54 15.83
N LYS A 81 -8.39 12.55 15.68
CA LYS A 81 -7.46 12.57 16.81
C LYS A 81 -7.70 11.41 17.79
N GLY A 82 -8.03 10.23 17.26
CA GLY A 82 -8.56 9.10 18.02
C GLY A 82 -7.74 8.75 19.26
N ASN A 83 -6.41 8.63 19.13
CA ASN A 83 -5.53 8.29 20.24
C ASN A 83 -5.56 9.36 21.37
N MET A 84 -5.58 10.64 21.01
CA MET A 84 -5.60 11.74 22.00
C MET A 84 -6.91 11.77 22.78
N TYR A 85 -8.03 11.56 22.08
CA TYR A 85 -9.34 11.53 22.75
C TYR A 85 -9.51 10.29 23.61
N ASP A 86 -9.07 9.12 23.14
CA ASP A 86 -9.09 7.87 23.91
C ASP A 86 -8.27 8.00 25.21
N GLU A 87 -7.04 8.53 25.12
CA GLU A 87 -6.19 8.75 26.29
C GLU A 87 -6.83 9.76 27.28
N THR A 88 -7.42 10.82 26.76
CA THR A 88 -8.10 11.83 27.58
C THR A 88 -9.27 11.22 28.36
N VAL A 89 -10.05 10.36 27.71
CA VAL A 89 -11.16 9.67 28.38
C VAL A 89 -10.64 8.67 29.42
N LYS A 90 -9.66 7.84 29.08
CA LYS A 90 -9.07 6.84 29.97
C LYS A 90 -8.43 7.46 31.22
N SER A 91 -7.86 8.64 31.08
CA SER A 91 -7.27 9.39 32.23
C SER A 91 -8.30 10.14 33.08
N GLY A 92 -9.60 9.99 32.84
CA GLY A 92 -10.67 10.66 33.56
C GLY A 92 -10.80 12.17 33.26
N LYS A 93 -10.11 12.66 32.21
CA LYS A 93 -10.08 14.08 31.84
C LYS A 93 -11.07 14.45 30.74
N PHE A 94 -12.21 13.79 30.67
CA PHE A 94 -13.21 14.03 29.61
C PHE A 94 -13.61 15.50 29.48
N ASN A 95 -13.67 16.24 30.59
CA ASN A 95 -14.00 17.66 30.60
C ASN A 95 -12.93 18.52 29.90
N ASP A 96 -11.70 18.02 29.74
CA ASP A 96 -10.62 18.71 29.05
C ASP A 96 -10.66 18.56 27.52
N ARG A 97 -11.63 17.83 26.99
CA ARG A 97 -11.76 17.59 25.52
C ARG A 97 -11.79 18.87 24.69
N ASN A 98 -12.30 19.96 25.25
CA ASN A 98 -12.34 21.27 24.59
C ASN A 98 -10.96 21.93 24.43
N LYS A 99 -9.94 21.44 25.14
CA LYS A 99 -8.55 21.87 25.04
C LYS A 99 -7.77 21.11 23.97
N LEU A 100 -8.35 20.01 23.47
CA LEU A 100 -7.73 19.19 22.43
C LEU A 100 -7.86 19.85 21.04
N PRO A 101 -6.95 19.55 20.13
CA PRO A 101 -7.05 20.01 18.74
C PRO A 101 -8.38 19.59 18.11
N LYS A 102 -8.99 20.51 17.36
CA LYS A 102 -10.25 20.24 16.66
C LYS A 102 -10.12 19.02 15.74
N THR A 103 -11.17 18.24 15.70
CA THR A 103 -11.30 17.14 14.72
C THR A 103 -11.75 17.67 13.37
N VAL A 104 -11.44 16.92 12.33
CA VAL A 104 -11.84 17.21 10.95
C VAL A 104 -12.73 16.09 10.44
N GLU A 105 -13.68 16.40 9.59
CA GLU A 105 -14.51 15.42 8.91
C GLU A 105 -13.87 15.01 7.60
N LEU A 106 -14.09 13.75 7.18
CA LEU A 106 -13.67 13.27 5.85
C LEU A 106 -14.67 13.68 4.76
N TRP A 107 -15.88 14.05 5.16
CA TRP A 107 -16.92 14.51 4.25
C TRP A 107 -16.41 15.65 3.35
N ASN A 108 -16.67 15.54 2.06
CA ASN A 108 -16.26 16.51 1.02
C ASN A 108 -14.75 16.83 0.96
N LYS A 109 -13.91 15.97 1.57
CA LYS A 109 -12.45 16.09 1.51
C LYS A 109 -11.89 15.46 0.24
N ASN A 110 -10.80 16.04 -0.27
CA ASN A 110 -10.10 15.57 -1.45
C ASN A 110 -9.03 14.55 -1.05
N ILE A 111 -9.05 13.37 -1.65
CA ILE A 111 -7.98 12.38 -1.52
C ILE A 111 -7.38 12.07 -2.89
N LEU A 112 -6.04 12.06 -2.97
CA LEU A 112 -5.30 11.61 -4.13
C LEU A 112 -4.79 10.18 -3.91
N ILE A 113 -5.21 9.28 -4.78
CA ILE A 113 -4.74 7.90 -4.83
C ILE A 113 -3.69 7.79 -5.94
N ALA A 114 -2.43 7.60 -5.58
CA ALA A 114 -1.37 7.32 -6.54
C ALA A 114 -1.21 5.81 -6.71
N GLY A 115 -1.57 5.30 -7.90
CA GLY A 115 -1.66 3.88 -8.23
C GLY A 115 -3.10 3.34 -8.14
N PHE A 116 -3.65 2.94 -9.29
CA PHE A 116 -5.02 2.44 -9.40
C PHE A 116 -5.10 0.92 -9.63
N GLY A 117 -4.20 0.20 -8.96
CA GLY A 117 -4.24 -1.26 -8.87
C GLY A 117 -5.38 -1.76 -7.96
N ARG A 118 -5.31 -3.01 -7.54
CA ARG A 118 -6.33 -3.65 -6.70
C ARG A 118 -6.61 -2.90 -5.39
N ILE A 119 -5.57 -2.35 -4.76
CA ILE A 119 -5.70 -1.59 -3.51
C ILE A 119 -6.38 -0.25 -3.79
N GLY A 120 -5.93 0.51 -4.80
CA GLY A 120 -6.55 1.78 -5.18
C GLY A 120 -8.04 1.63 -5.52
N GLN A 121 -8.39 0.60 -6.28
CA GLN A 121 -9.79 0.27 -6.59
C GLN A 121 -10.61 -0.16 -5.37
N ALA A 122 -10.00 -0.82 -4.40
CA ALA A 122 -10.68 -1.15 -3.14
C ALA A 122 -10.84 0.07 -2.24
N LEU A 123 -9.87 0.99 -2.27
CA LEU A 123 -9.88 2.21 -1.46
C LEU A 123 -10.94 3.21 -1.95
N ILE A 124 -11.06 3.43 -3.27
CA ILE A 124 -12.01 4.40 -3.82
C ILE A 124 -13.45 4.14 -3.36
N LYS A 125 -13.87 2.86 -3.32
CA LYS A 125 -15.20 2.48 -2.82
C LYS A 125 -15.44 2.90 -1.37
N ARG A 126 -14.39 2.85 -0.54
CA ARG A 126 -14.45 3.21 0.88
C ARG A 126 -14.48 4.72 1.05
N CYS A 127 -13.67 5.44 0.28
CA CYS A 127 -13.68 6.90 0.27
C CYS A 127 -15.05 7.46 -0.13
N HIS A 128 -15.74 6.85 -1.11
CA HIS A 128 -17.11 7.23 -1.47
C HIS A 128 -18.11 6.98 -0.34
N GLY A 129 -17.92 5.94 0.46
CA GLY A 129 -18.75 5.72 1.66
C GLY A 129 -18.63 6.82 2.71
N PHE A 130 -17.54 7.60 2.66
CA PHE A 130 -17.33 8.82 3.47
C PHE A 130 -17.57 10.11 2.69
N GLU A 131 -18.18 10.02 1.51
CA GLU A 131 -18.49 11.17 0.64
C GLU A 131 -17.26 12.04 0.32
N MET A 132 -16.10 11.40 0.21
CA MET A 132 -14.85 12.06 -0.22
C MET A 132 -14.82 12.20 -1.74
N LYS A 133 -14.15 13.24 -2.23
CA LYS A 133 -13.78 13.39 -3.65
C LYS A 133 -12.48 12.68 -3.90
N VAL A 134 -12.47 11.73 -4.85
CA VAL A 134 -11.31 10.88 -5.10
C VAL A 134 -10.65 11.23 -6.43
N PHE A 135 -9.41 11.68 -6.35
CA PHE A 135 -8.52 11.92 -7.47
C PHE A 135 -7.57 10.76 -7.63
N VAL A 136 -7.26 10.37 -8.85
CA VAL A 136 -6.45 9.20 -9.14
C VAL A 136 -5.33 9.54 -10.12
N TYR A 137 -4.11 9.29 -9.71
CA TYR A 137 -2.94 9.31 -10.57
C TYR A 137 -2.49 7.89 -10.87
N ASP A 138 -2.58 7.48 -12.12
CA ASP A 138 -1.99 6.26 -12.64
C ASP A 138 -1.70 6.43 -14.13
N PRO A 139 -0.42 6.39 -14.56
CA PRO A 139 -0.05 6.60 -15.95
C PRO A 139 -0.44 5.45 -16.89
N PHE A 140 -0.82 4.29 -16.35
CA PHE A 140 -1.13 3.09 -17.12
C PHE A 140 -2.62 2.78 -17.21
N VAL A 141 -3.46 3.48 -16.44
CA VAL A 141 -4.91 3.25 -16.40
C VAL A 141 -5.63 4.37 -17.13
N SER A 142 -6.57 4.00 -18.01
CA SER A 142 -7.33 4.98 -18.79
C SER A 142 -8.28 5.81 -17.92
N LYS A 143 -8.65 6.98 -18.43
CA LYS A 143 -9.60 7.89 -17.79
C LYS A 143 -10.96 7.22 -17.57
N GLU A 144 -11.45 6.53 -18.59
CA GLU A 144 -12.75 5.84 -18.57
C GLU A 144 -12.80 4.76 -17.48
N MET A 145 -11.68 4.06 -17.25
CA MET A 145 -11.60 3.05 -16.21
C MET A 145 -11.67 3.68 -14.82
N ILE A 146 -11.00 4.79 -14.60
CA ILE A 146 -11.01 5.52 -13.33
C ILE A 146 -12.39 6.11 -13.07
N GLU A 147 -12.99 6.77 -14.06
CA GLU A 147 -14.32 7.38 -13.96
C GLU A 147 -15.41 6.34 -13.74
N LYS A 148 -15.31 5.17 -14.35
CA LYS A 148 -16.22 4.03 -14.10
C LYS A 148 -16.24 3.60 -12.62
N HIS A 149 -15.17 3.83 -11.90
CA HIS A 149 -15.08 3.58 -10.46
C HIS A 149 -15.43 4.82 -9.62
N GLY A 150 -15.81 5.92 -10.25
CA GLY A 150 -16.19 7.19 -9.60
C GLY A 150 -15.00 8.08 -9.24
N GLY A 151 -13.79 7.81 -9.76
CA GLY A 151 -12.60 8.65 -9.55
C GLY A 151 -12.48 9.75 -10.60
N ILE A 152 -11.70 10.75 -10.30
CA ILE A 152 -11.29 11.83 -11.20
C ILE A 152 -9.84 11.58 -11.58
N LYS A 153 -9.56 11.31 -12.87
CA LYS A 153 -8.18 11.12 -13.32
C LYS A 153 -7.42 12.43 -13.28
N VAL A 154 -6.18 12.37 -12.78
CA VAL A 154 -5.19 13.45 -12.86
C VAL A 154 -3.92 12.93 -13.55
N ASP A 155 -3.30 13.78 -14.37
CA ASP A 155 -2.14 13.40 -15.18
C ASP A 155 -0.81 13.89 -14.57
N ASN A 156 -0.84 14.83 -13.65
CA ASN A 156 0.32 15.34 -12.94
C ASN A 156 0.13 15.19 -11.43
N LEU A 157 0.97 14.33 -10.83
CA LEU A 157 0.92 14.03 -9.40
C LEU A 157 1.26 15.25 -8.54
N GLU A 158 2.32 15.98 -8.90
CA GLU A 158 2.80 17.12 -8.12
C GLU A 158 1.79 18.27 -8.12
N GLU A 159 1.24 18.60 -9.29
CA GLU A 159 0.24 19.64 -9.41
C GLU A 159 -1.05 19.28 -8.65
N ALA A 160 -1.53 18.04 -8.84
CA ALA A 160 -2.72 17.57 -8.15
C ALA A 160 -2.55 17.53 -6.63
N SER A 161 -1.34 17.23 -6.13
CA SER A 161 -1.10 17.11 -4.69
C SER A 161 -1.32 18.40 -3.90
N LYS A 162 -1.24 19.56 -4.55
CA LYS A 162 -1.37 20.89 -3.89
C LYS A 162 -2.75 21.15 -3.29
N ASP A 163 -3.78 20.57 -3.90
CA ASP A 163 -5.18 20.80 -3.52
C ASP A 163 -5.80 19.60 -2.78
N MET A 164 -4.97 18.67 -2.31
CA MET A 164 -5.43 17.46 -1.64
C MET A 164 -5.36 17.58 -0.11
N ASP A 165 -6.39 17.10 0.57
CA ASP A 165 -6.41 16.95 2.03
C ASP A 165 -5.63 15.70 2.47
N ALA A 166 -5.54 14.68 1.61
CA ALA A 166 -4.80 13.45 1.86
C ALA A 166 -4.24 12.85 0.58
N ILE A 167 -3.11 12.16 0.70
CA ILE A 167 -2.47 11.39 -0.40
C ILE A 167 -2.24 9.97 0.09
N SER A 168 -2.59 8.98 -0.74
CA SER A 168 -2.36 7.56 -0.45
C SER A 168 -1.60 6.91 -1.60
N LEU A 169 -0.43 6.32 -1.29
CA LEU A 169 0.47 5.72 -2.28
C LEU A 169 0.25 4.22 -2.37
N HIS A 170 -0.05 3.73 -3.57
CA HIS A 170 -0.28 2.32 -3.89
C HIS A 170 0.49 1.89 -5.14
N VAL A 171 1.64 2.49 -5.36
CA VAL A 171 2.56 2.17 -6.46
C VAL A 171 3.64 1.19 -6.00
N PRO A 172 4.17 0.32 -6.88
CA PRO A 172 5.32 -0.52 -6.56
C PRO A 172 6.57 0.34 -6.40
N LEU A 173 7.50 -0.08 -5.54
CA LEU A 173 8.81 0.57 -5.43
C LEU A 173 9.69 0.17 -6.62
N ASN A 174 10.08 1.16 -7.42
CA ASN A 174 11.02 1.03 -8.52
C ASN A 174 11.73 2.37 -8.77
N GLU A 175 12.63 2.45 -9.74
CA GLU A 175 13.39 3.67 -10.01
C GLU A 175 12.52 4.90 -10.37
N LYS A 176 11.32 4.70 -10.94
CA LYS A 176 10.40 5.79 -11.29
C LYS A 176 9.53 6.23 -10.11
N THR A 177 9.33 5.38 -9.13
CA THR A 177 8.47 5.65 -7.97
C THR A 177 9.25 5.88 -6.69
N LYS A 178 10.56 5.62 -6.70
CA LYS A 178 11.47 5.94 -5.61
C LYS A 178 11.49 7.47 -5.41
N ASN A 179 11.26 7.90 -4.18
CA ASN A 179 11.15 9.31 -3.81
C ASN A 179 10.06 10.09 -4.60
N ILE A 180 8.98 9.42 -4.99
CA ILE A 180 7.85 10.04 -5.68
C ILE A 180 7.19 11.16 -4.83
N ILE A 181 7.31 11.05 -3.52
CA ILE A 181 7.05 12.12 -2.55
C ILE A 181 8.39 12.48 -1.91
N ASN A 182 8.78 13.72 -1.99
CA ASN A 182 9.98 14.29 -1.37
C ASN A 182 9.65 15.67 -0.79
N TYR A 183 10.53 16.17 0.05
CA TYR A 183 10.43 17.53 0.64
C TYR A 183 11.02 18.56 -0.30
#